data_eebe104e3e0a3cef6299d9cf8583b59f
#
_entry.id   eebe104e3e0a3cef6299d9cf8583b59f
#
_cell.length_a   1.000
_cell.length_b   1.000
_cell.length_c   1.000
_cell.angle_alpha   90.00
_cell.angle_beta   90.00
_cell.angle_gamma   90.00
#
_symmetry.space_group_name_H-M   'P 1'
#
loop_
_entity.id
_entity.type
_entity.pdbx_description
1 polymer ?
#
loop_
_entity_poly.entity_id
_entity_poly.type
_entity_poly.pdbx_seq_one_letter_code
_entity_poly.pdbx_strand_id
1 'polypeptide(L)'
;KAPAGNILITSLQDATGDTRYNMGYGEFGLTRSIWIGDDAVLDVSARDAVGRDERGVSYAAVPDGGTISIGGTGGLNSDGYPVVSDAFVIVRPGALIDASGTSAVVQVQNGRTYIPTFAASDGGTISLYSSFGMALDGTMRAAAGGSGASGGTLNLTMSSRGYATGQPNANAPYAVGDLPAAFQRSRDIRLVQSAPGSGLSADLLPGEADPAMQFGRAVIGVDQIQKGGFGSLSLYTRDLLIFDGNIDLSLSRSLHLSSGVIAAAPDTPNSTIRLSASYVRLGGVYDAAKAQAQVGYSPGINDLHVRNPSDGGSFTISGDLIDVYGKVQFGATGSQGSGDVNFGRPVNLPVDARGFHQVTLQSTGDIRFGNGGLDVENLALTADQIYPLSGAVATIIVGLRPDGVATGYDPYARLVIRRNDDATPTVPASVFGELVFIASNIDQGGVVRAPLGRIWFDNYVQAYANGLPDPHVTFRSGSITSASAAGLIMPFGGTSDGITYQGADGTLLNLA
;
A
#
# COMPACT_ATOMS: atom_id res chain seq x y z
N LYS A 1 -9.65 22.92 -18.24
CA LYS A 1 -8.56 22.22 -18.92
C LYS A 1 -7.25 22.93 -18.62
N ALA A 2 -6.24 22.18 -18.19
CA ALA A 2 -4.90 22.70 -17.88
C ALA A 2 -3.87 21.71 -18.44
N PRO A 3 -3.57 21.72 -19.75
CA PRO A 3 -2.66 20.77 -20.38
C PRO A 3 -1.33 20.71 -19.64
N ALA A 4 -0.89 19.49 -19.23
CA ALA A 4 0.30 19.27 -18.40
C ALA A 4 0.34 20.10 -17.08
N GLY A 5 -0.80 20.60 -16.64
CA GLY A 5 -0.96 21.41 -15.43
C GLY A 5 -1.49 20.62 -14.25
N ASN A 6 -2.00 21.35 -13.25
CA ASN A 6 -2.53 20.73 -12.04
C ASN A 6 -3.98 21.17 -11.80
N ILE A 7 -4.83 20.20 -11.42
CA ILE A 7 -6.17 20.43 -10.90
C ILE A 7 -6.22 19.91 -9.48
N LEU A 8 -6.52 20.77 -8.51
CA LEU A 8 -6.67 20.42 -7.12
C LEU A 8 -8.10 20.75 -6.68
N ILE A 9 -8.84 19.74 -6.21
CA ILE A 9 -10.19 19.88 -5.66
C ILE A 9 -10.17 19.33 -4.25
N THR A 10 -10.33 20.21 -3.26
CA THR A 10 -10.40 19.81 -1.85
C THR A 10 -11.66 20.38 -1.22
N SER A 11 -12.23 19.69 -0.26
CA SER A 11 -13.15 20.34 0.66
C SER A 11 -12.30 21.08 1.70
N LEU A 12 -12.51 22.39 1.84
CA LEU A 12 -11.79 23.20 2.83
C LEU A 12 -12.01 22.59 4.22
N GLN A 13 -10.96 22.01 4.76
CA GLN A 13 -10.86 21.77 6.18
C GLN A 13 -10.30 23.07 6.78
N ASP A 14 -11.11 23.76 7.56
CA ASP A 14 -10.58 24.90 8.30
C ASP A 14 -9.61 24.39 9.36
N ALA A 15 -8.30 24.54 9.08
CA ALA A 15 -7.24 24.22 10.02
C ALA A 15 -7.20 25.19 11.23
N THR A 16 -8.06 26.20 11.26
CA THR A 16 -8.02 27.28 12.25
C THR A 16 -8.92 27.05 13.47
N GLY A 17 -9.47 25.82 13.64
CA GLY A 17 -10.25 25.51 14.84
C GLY A 17 -11.62 26.18 14.89
N ASP A 18 -12.24 26.38 13.75
CA ASP A 18 -13.59 26.90 13.64
C ASP A 18 -14.56 26.05 14.44
N THR A 19 -15.23 26.68 15.39
CA THR A 19 -16.25 26.07 16.28
C THR A 19 -17.44 25.47 15.53
N ARG A 20 -17.58 25.70 14.23
CA ARG A 20 -18.55 25.00 13.36
C ARG A 20 -18.34 23.50 13.33
N TYR A 21 -17.15 23.00 13.66
CA TYR A 21 -16.89 21.56 13.84
C TYR A 21 -17.33 21.01 15.20
N ASN A 22 -17.74 21.87 16.15
CA ASN A 22 -18.41 21.43 17.38
C ASN A 22 -19.90 21.14 17.20
N MET A 23 -20.43 21.30 16.00
CA MET A 23 -21.76 20.85 15.67
C MET A 23 -21.78 19.32 15.68
N GLY A 24 -22.67 18.73 16.44
CA GLY A 24 -22.78 17.28 16.56
C GLY A 24 -22.89 16.61 15.20
N TYR A 25 -22.39 15.42 15.05
CA TYR A 25 -22.40 14.63 13.80
C TYR A 25 -23.76 14.50 13.12
N GLY A 26 -24.85 14.82 13.80
CA GLY A 26 -26.19 14.89 13.22
C GLY A 26 -26.38 15.97 12.17
N GLU A 27 -25.48 16.96 12.09
CA GLU A 27 -25.51 18.02 11.06
C GLU A 27 -24.48 17.79 9.93
N PHE A 28 -23.51 16.88 10.08
CA PHE A 28 -22.69 16.39 8.96
C PHE A 28 -23.54 15.38 8.19
N GLY A 29 -24.30 15.86 7.23
CA GLY A 29 -25.05 14.99 6.36
C GLY A 29 -24.12 13.95 5.74
N LEU A 30 -24.47 12.66 5.85
CA LEU A 30 -23.84 11.54 5.12
C LEU A 30 -23.86 11.72 3.58
N THR A 31 -24.24 12.90 3.13
CA THR A 31 -24.45 13.32 1.75
C THR A 31 -23.35 14.27 1.24
N ARG A 32 -22.43 14.67 2.15
CA ARG A 32 -21.34 15.56 1.74
C ARG A 32 -20.46 14.88 0.72
N SER A 33 -20.31 15.50 -0.45
CA SER A 33 -19.56 14.92 -1.57
C SER A 33 -18.77 15.95 -2.35
N ILE A 34 -17.68 15.51 -2.95
CA ILE A 34 -17.06 16.13 -4.11
C ILE A 34 -17.63 15.40 -5.32
N TRP A 35 -18.41 16.12 -6.12
CA TRP A 35 -19.22 15.55 -7.19
C TRP A 35 -18.66 15.92 -8.55
N ILE A 36 -18.22 14.92 -9.30
CA ILE A 36 -17.84 15.04 -10.70
C ILE A 36 -19.03 14.49 -11.51
N GLY A 37 -19.84 15.41 -12.02
CA GLY A 37 -21.13 15.10 -12.64
C GLY A 37 -21.01 14.33 -13.95
N ASP A 38 -22.16 13.85 -14.43
CA ASP A 38 -22.26 13.15 -15.71
C ASP A 38 -21.64 14.00 -16.83
N ASP A 39 -20.85 13.36 -17.70
CA ASP A 39 -20.13 13.99 -18.82
C ASP A 39 -19.16 15.15 -18.43
N ALA A 40 -18.89 15.34 -17.14
CA ALA A 40 -17.89 16.32 -16.70
C ALA A 40 -16.47 15.91 -17.14
N VAL A 41 -15.65 16.88 -17.53
CA VAL A 41 -14.28 16.62 -17.99
C VAL A 41 -13.28 17.41 -17.15
N LEU A 42 -12.42 16.67 -16.44
CA LEU A 42 -11.20 17.18 -15.82
C LEU A 42 -10.01 16.74 -16.69
N ASP A 43 -9.38 17.70 -17.38
CA ASP A 43 -8.38 17.41 -18.41
C ASP A 43 -7.08 18.18 -18.12
N VAL A 44 -6.05 17.44 -17.77
CA VAL A 44 -4.66 17.86 -17.66
C VAL A 44 -3.75 17.04 -18.59
N SER A 45 -4.34 16.38 -19.58
CA SER A 45 -3.57 15.63 -20.58
C SER A 45 -2.54 16.53 -21.25
N ALA A 46 -1.39 15.96 -21.50
CA ALA A 46 -0.32 16.66 -22.18
C ALA A 46 -0.72 17.01 -23.63
N ARG A 47 -0.16 18.10 -24.11
CA ARG A 47 -0.22 18.49 -25.53
C ARG A 47 1.17 18.85 -25.99
N ASP A 48 1.54 18.34 -27.15
CA ASP A 48 2.76 18.72 -27.80
C ASP A 48 2.68 20.18 -28.31
N ALA A 49 3.81 20.86 -28.23
CA ALA A 49 3.97 22.18 -28.85
C ALA A 49 5.09 22.05 -29.88
N VAL A 50 4.69 21.88 -31.14
CA VAL A 50 5.62 21.75 -32.28
C VAL A 50 5.90 23.11 -32.88
N GLY A 51 7.19 23.42 -33.02
CA GLY A 51 7.69 24.59 -33.70
C GLY A 51 8.65 24.22 -34.83
N ARG A 52 9.02 25.21 -35.62
CA ARG A 52 10.10 25.12 -36.62
C ARG A 52 11.04 26.28 -36.45
N ASP A 53 12.35 25.99 -36.56
CA ASP A 53 13.38 27.02 -36.58
C ASP A 53 13.46 27.68 -37.96
N GLU A 54 14.31 28.70 -38.09
CA GLU A 54 14.57 29.41 -39.32
C GLU A 54 15.13 28.53 -40.48
N ARG A 55 15.63 27.33 -40.13
CA ARG A 55 16.12 26.34 -41.08
C ARG A 55 15.05 25.34 -41.50
N GLY A 56 13.83 25.48 -40.96
CA GLY A 56 12.72 24.56 -41.17
C GLY A 56 12.81 23.26 -40.37
N VAL A 57 13.74 23.18 -39.40
CA VAL A 57 13.91 22.02 -38.53
C VAL A 57 12.78 22.01 -37.50
N SER A 58 12.04 20.92 -37.40
CA SER A 58 10.98 20.75 -36.41
C SER A 58 11.55 20.43 -35.04
N TYR A 59 11.08 21.17 -34.05
CA TYR A 59 11.32 20.86 -32.62
C TYR A 59 9.97 20.81 -31.90
N ALA A 60 9.91 20.10 -30.75
CA ALA A 60 8.71 20.07 -29.94
C ALA A 60 9.03 20.02 -28.46
N ALA A 61 8.15 20.60 -27.65
CA ALA A 61 8.00 20.25 -26.25
C ALA A 61 6.96 19.11 -26.15
N VAL A 62 7.33 18.02 -25.50
CA VAL A 62 6.49 16.84 -25.28
C VAL A 62 6.43 16.59 -23.77
N PRO A 63 5.66 17.43 -23.03
CA PRO A 63 5.58 17.30 -21.57
C PRO A 63 4.80 16.05 -21.17
N ASP A 64 5.06 15.55 -19.96
CA ASP A 64 4.27 14.50 -19.35
C ASP A 64 2.84 14.98 -19.04
N GLY A 65 1.92 14.06 -18.83
CA GLY A 65 0.58 14.38 -18.35
C GLY A 65 0.63 15.10 -17.01
N GLY A 66 -0.35 15.95 -16.73
CA GLY A 66 -0.41 16.74 -15.50
C GLY A 66 -0.89 15.95 -14.28
N THR A 67 -1.28 16.67 -13.23
CA THR A 67 -1.75 16.07 -11.98
C THR A 67 -3.18 16.50 -11.67
N ILE A 68 -4.03 15.53 -11.32
CA ILE A 68 -5.38 15.77 -10.78
C ILE A 68 -5.43 15.19 -9.37
N SER A 69 -5.78 16.02 -8.39
CA SER A 69 -5.93 15.62 -7.00
C SER A 69 -7.32 16.02 -6.50
N ILE A 70 -8.10 15.04 -6.05
CA ILE A 70 -9.48 15.22 -5.59
C ILE A 70 -9.59 14.70 -4.16
N GLY A 71 -10.06 15.56 -3.25
CA GLY A 71 -10.31 15.21 -1.86
C GLY A 71 -9.09 15.27 -0.94
N GLY A 72 -7.93 15.69 -1.44
CA GLY A 72 -6.71 15.81 -0.65
C GLY A 72 -5.53 16.32 -1.45
N THR A 73 -4.43 16.59 -0.77
CA THR A 73 -3.18 17.10 -1.37
C THR A 73 -2.03 16.08 -1.32
N GLY A 74 -2.25 14.90 -0.74
CA GLY A 74 -1.18 13.93 -0.46
C GLY A 74 -0.30 14.29 0.74
N GLY A 75 -0.59 15.39 1.43
CA GLY A 75 0.09 15.76 2.67
C GLY A 75 -0.26 14.81 3.82
N LEU A 76 0.62 14.75 4.82
CA LEU A 76 0.41 13.97 6.03
C LEU A 76 0.07 14.93 7.19
N ASN A 77 -0.78 14.48 8.10
CA ASN A 77 -1.01 15.17 9.37
C ASN A 77 0.17 14.97 10.35
N SER A 78 0.08 15.56 11.53
CA SER A 78 1.10 15.42 12.60
C SER A 78 1.36 13.97 13.00
N ASP A 79 0.37 13.11 12.85
CA ASP A 79 0.44 11.69 13.21
C ASP A 79 0.98 10.81 12.06
N GLY A 80 1.26 11.43 10.90
CA GLY A 80 1.80 10.75 9.73
C GLY A 80 0.75 10.05 8.85
N TYR A 81 -0.54 10.36 9.03
CA TYR A 81 -1.61 9.84 8.17
C TYR A 81 -1.97 10.83 7.05
N PRO A 82 -2.38 10.32 5.88
CA PRO A 82 -2.84 11.18 4.79
C PRO A 82 -3.99 12.09 5.20
N VAL A 83 -3.88 13.37 4.86
CA VAL A 83 -4.96 14.35 5.02
C VAL A 83 -5.96 14.16 3.89
N VAL A 84 -7.19 13.81 4.25
CA VAL A 84 -8.27 13.52 3.32
C VAL A 84 -9.51 14.35 3.64
N SER A 85 -10.35 14.59 2.64
CA SER A 85 -11.63 15.29 2.82
C SER A 85 -12.67 14.39 3.50
N ASP A 86 -13.41 14.95 4.44
CA ASP A 86 -14.59 14.33 5.06
C ASP A 86 -15.80 14.47 4.11
N ALA A 87 -15.71 13.83 2.96
CA ALA A 87 -16.70 13.85 1.91
C ALA A 87 -16.56 12.59 1.04
N PHE A 88 -17.67 12.15 0.43
CA PHE A 88 -17.59 11.19 -0.66
C PHE A 88 -16.91 11.79 -1.87
N VAL A 89 -16.14 10.99 -2.62
CA VAL A 89 -15.70 11.32 -3.97
C VAL A 89 -16.56 10.54 -4.94
N ILE A 90 -17.41 11.25 -5.69
CA ILE A 90 -18.36 10.66 -6.63
C ILE A 90 -17.96 11.09 -8.05
N VAL A 91 -17.61 10.09 -8.86
CA VAL A 91 -17.29 10.27 -10.29
C VAL A 91 -18.38 9.57 -11.08
N ARG A 92 -19.31 10.33 -11.64
CA ARG A 92 -20.52 9.85 -12.32
C ARG A 92 -20.20 9.16 -13.65
N PRO A 93 -21.14 8.34 -14.18
CA PRO A 93 -21.03 7.77 -15.52
C PRO A 93 -20.81 8.87 -16.59
N GLY A 94 -19.98 8.59 -17.60
CA GLY A 94 -19.63 9.56 -18.64
C GLY A 94 -18.58 10.59 -18.25
N ALA A 95 -18.34 10.84 -16.95
CA ALA A 95 -17.28 11.73 -16.51
C ALA A 95 -15.89 11.22 -16.94
N LEU A 96 -15.03 12.14 -17.37
CA LEU A 96 -13.66 11.86 -17.79
C LEU A 96 -12.67 12.64 -16.93
N ILE A 97 -11.74 11.92 -16.32
CA ILE A 97 -10.57 12.46 -15.63
C ILE A 97 -9.34 12.03 -16.42
N ASP A 98 -8.66 12.95 -17.09
CA ASP A 98 -7.60 12.64 -18.05
C ASP A 98 -6.29 13.37 -17.73
N ALA A 99 -5.26 12.59 -17.50
CA ALA A 99 -3.88 13.00 -17.28
C ALA A 99 -2.92 12.27 -18.25
N SER A 100 -3.36 11.93 -19.46
CA SER A 100 -2.55 11.19 -20.43
C SER A 100 -1.37 12.02 -20.95
N GLY A 101 -0.30 11.33 -21.32
CA GLY A 101 0.85 11.87 -22.04
C GLY A 101 0.53 12.21 -23.50
N THR A 102 1.52 12.70 -24.22
CA THR A 102 1.43 13.08 -25.65
C THR A 102 2.64 12.60 -26.42
N SER A 103 2.61 12.74 -27.73
CA SER A 103 3.75 12.41 -28.59
C SER A 103 3.88 13.38 -29.78
N ALA A 104 5.11 13.54 -30.25
CA ALA A 104 5.41 14.31 -31.45
C ALA A 104 6.56 13.69 -32.23
N VAL A 105 6.64 14.03 -33.53
CA VAL A 105 7.81 13.74 -34.33
C VAL A 105 8.69 15.00 -34.39
N VAL A 106 9.89 14.88 -33.86
CA VAL A 106 10.90 15.95 -33.82
C VAL A 106 12.06 15.60 -34.73
N GLN A 107 12.83 16.59 -35.15
CA GLN A 107 14.04 16.39 -35.94
C GLN A 107 15.25 16.50 -35.04
N VAL A 108 15.95 15.37 -34.81
CA VAL A 108 17.16 15.31 -34.00
C VAL A 108 18.39 15.35 -34.89
N GLN A 109 19.35 16.23 -34.56
CA GLN A 109 20.59 16.34 -35.30
C GLN A 109 21.42 15.07 -35.12
N ASN A 110 21.80 14.47 -36.25
CA ASN A 110 22.73 13.34 -36.33
C ASN A 110 23.88 13.71 -37.29
N GLY A 111 25.00 14.18 -36.73
CA GLY A 111 26.10 14.71 -37.48
C GLY A 111 25.70 15.96 -38.27
N ARG A 112 25.69 15.88 -39.64
CA ARG A 112 25.29 16.97 -40.52
C ARG A 112 23.85 16.88 -41.06
N THR A 113 23.10 15.86 -40.64
CA THR A 113 21.72 15.60 -41.09
C THR A 113 20.77 15.66 -39.91
N TYR A 114 19.50 15.82 -40.18
CA TYR A 114 18.42 15.73 -39.20
C TYR A 114 17.58 14.49 -39.48
N ILE A 115 17.35 13.69 -38.44
CA ILE A 115 16.57 12.46 -38.52
C ILE A 115 15.25 12.67 -37.80
N PRO A 116 14.10 12.39 -38.44
CA PRO A 116 12.82 12.37 -37.75
C PRO A 116 12.85 11.34 -36.63
N THR A 117 12.60 11.79 -35.41
CA THR A 117 12.61 10.96 -34.19
C THR A 117 11.25 11.09 -33.51
N PHE A 118 10.65 9.96 -33.20
CA PHE A 118 9.42 9.91 -32.40
C PHE A 118 9.78 10.14 -30.93
N ALA A 119 9.12 11.12 -30.32
CA ALA A 119 9.22 11.40 -28.89
C ALA A 119 7.82 11.25 -28.26
N ALA A 120 7.75 10.51 -27.17
CA ALA A 120 6.52 10.33 -26.40
C ALA A 120 6.77 10.65 -24.92
N SER A 121 5.75 11.09 -24.22
CA SER A 121 5.81 11.44 -22.80
C SER A 121 4.98 10.50 -21.96
N ASP A 122 5.33 10.41 -20.68
CA ASP A 122 4.64 9.60 -19.69
C ASP A 122 3.23 10.16 -19.39
N GLY A 123 2.34 9.29 -18.95
CA GLY A 123 1.09 9.69 -18.32
C GLY A 123 1.35 10.37 -16.97
N GLY A 124 0.44 11.27 -16.59
CA GLY A 124 0.50 12.02 -15.34
C GLY A 124 -0.06 11.26 -14.13
N THR A 125 -0.57 11.99 -13.16
CA THR A 125 -1.04 11.41 -11.90
C THR A 125 -2.49 11.77 -11.62
N ILE A 126 -3.29 10.78 -11.23
CA ILE A 126 -4.65 10.96 -10.70
C ILE A 126 -4.66 10.45 -9.27
N SER A 127 -5.06 11.30 -8.33
CA SER A 127 -5.09 10.98 -6.90
C SER A 127 -6.47 11.30 -6.31
N LEU A 128 -7.09 10.31 -5.69
CA LEU A 128 -8.39 10.43 -5.05
C LEU A 128 -8.26 10.13 -3.55
N TYR A 129 -8.81 11.01 -2.71
CA TYR A 129 -8.72 10.95 -1.26
C TYR A 129 -10.09 11.11 -0.64
N SER A 130 -10.46 10.23 0.27
CA SER A 130 -11.74 10.32 0.99
C SER A 130 -11.67 9.66 2.37
N SER A 131 -12.44 10.20 3.30
CA SER A 131 -12.76 9.51 4.55
C SER A 131 -14.16 8.88 4.54
N PHE A 132 -15.04 9.33 3.64
CA PHE A 132 -16.43 8.87 3.59
C PHE A 132 -16.64 7.70 2.63
N GLY A 133 -16.00 7.70 1.47
CA GLY A 133 -16.14 6.67 0.45
C GLY A 133 -15.95 7.19 -0.96
N MET A 134 -15.88 6.28 -1.93
CA MET A 134 -15.74 6.64 -3.33
C MET A 134 -16.69 5.82 -4.19
N ALA A 135 -17.37 6.50 -5.13
CA ALA A 135 -18.14 5.91 -6.22
C ALA A 135 -17.47 6.31 -7.54
N LEU A 136 -16.90 5.34 -8.26
CA LEU A 136 -15.98 5.59 -9.38
C LEU A 136 -16.53 4.99 -10.68
N ASP A 137 -17.65 5.54 -11.18
CA ASP A 137 -18.32 5.06 -12.39
C ASP A 137 -17.80 5.71 -13.68
N GLY A 138 -17.10 6.84 -13.55
CA GLY A 138 -16.51 7.54 -14.69
C GLY A 138 -15.19 6.92 -15.15
N THR A 139 -14.64 7.51 -16.22
CA THR A 139 -13.36 7.09 -16.79
C THR A 139 -12.20 7.89 -16.21
N MET A 140 -11.21 7.19 -15.67
CA MET A 140 -9.93 7.77 -15.26
C MET A 140 -8.84 7.28 -16.22
N ARG A 141 -8.05 8.20 -16.76
CA ARG A 141 -7.04 7.86 -17.76
C ARG A 141 -5.74 8.65 -17.55
N ALA A 142 -4.63 7.94 -17.62
CA ALA A 142 -3.29 8.51 -17.63
C ALA A 142 -2.37 7.66 -18.52
N ALA A 143 -2.80 7.44 -19.76
CA ALA A 143 -2.08 6.60 -20.69
C ALA A 143 -0.76 7.26 -21.12
N ALA A 144 0.24 6.44 -21.49
CA ALA A 144 1.45 6.89 -22.16
C ALA A 144 1.10 7.61 -23.48
N GLY A 145 1.87 8.61 -23.86
CA GLY A 145 1.74 9.31 -25.12
C GLY A 145 2.12 8.48 -26.35
N GLY A 146 2.82 7.38 -26.15
CA GLY A 146 3.22 6.46 -27.23
C GLY A 146 4.29 5.46 -26.81
N SER A 147 4.84 4.75 -27.78
CA SER A 147 5.92 3.76 -27.52
C SER A 147 7.15 4.44 -26.91
N GLY A 148 7.77 3.77 -25.94
CA GLY A 148 8.93 4.29 -25.20
C GLY A 148 8.58 5.17 -24.00
N ALA A 149 7.30 5.50 -23.80
CA ALA A 149 6.79 6.17 -22.61
C ALA A 149 5.97 5.21 -21.74
N SER A 150 5.76 5.59 -20.50
CA SER A 150 5.06 4.78 -19.50
C SER A 150 3.68 5.35 -19.18
N GLY A 151 2.75 4.48 -18.81
CA GLY A 151 1.49 4.91 -18.21
C GLY A 151 1.71 5.64 -16.89
N GLY A 152 0.79 6.53 -16.54
CA GLY A 152 0.85 7.35 -15.35
C GLY A 152 0.49 6.59 -14.07
N THR A 153 0.18 7.34 -13.03
CA THR A 153 -0.07 6.81 -11.68
C THR A 153 -1.51 7.05 -11.25
N LEU A 154 -2.16 6.01 -10.71
CA LEU A 154 -3.42 6.10 -9.99
C LEU A 154 -3.17 5.91 -8.49
N ASN A 155 -3.58 6.88 -7.67
CA ASN A 155 -3.54 6.81 -6.22
C ASN A 155 -4.95 6.84 -5.66
N LEU A 156 -5.32 5.86 -4.86
CA LEU A 156 -6.56 5.84 -4.08
C LEU A 156 -6.23 5.80 -2.59
N THR A 157 -6.78 6.73 -1.83
CA THR A 157 -6.51 6.86 -0.40
C THR A 157 -7.82 6.93 0.38
N MET A 158 -8.06 5.91 1.20
CA MET A 158 -9.12 5.86 2.18
C MET A 158 -8.53 6.00 3.58
N SER A 159 -8.77 7.13 4.23
CA SER A 159 -8.24 7.38 5.58
C SER A 159 -9.33 8.05 6.44
N SER A 160 -9.07 8.18 7.72
CA SER A 160 -9.96 8.91 8.62
C SER A 160 -9.14 9.68 9.62
N ARG A 161 -9.72 10.71 10.20
CA ARG A 161 -9.12 11.38 11.37
C ARG A 161 -9.05 10.41 12.55
N GLY A 162 -8.15 10.66 13.47
CA GLY A 162 -8.13 10.03 14.79
C GLY A 162 -9.38 10.40 15.58
N TYR A 163 -9.82 9.51 16.46
CA TYR A 163 -10.90 9.75 17.39
C TYR A 163 -10.34 9.69 18.82
N ALA A 164 -10.82 10.57 19.68
CA ALA A 164 -10.40 10.59 21.07
C ALA A 164 -11.03 9.43 21.85
N THR A 165 -10.22 8.71 22.62
CA THR A 165 -10.70 7.70 23.60
C THR A 165 -11.22 8.32 24.90
N GLY A 166 -11.06 9.63 25.05
CA GLY A 166 -11.50 10.45 26.18
C GLY A 166 -12.05 11.78 25.72
N GLN A 167 -11.61 12.86 26.33
CA GLN A 167 -12.03 14.20 25.92
C GLN A 167 -11.46 14.54 24.53
N PRO A 168 -12.27 15.11 23.63
CA PRO A 168 -11.81 15.57 22.33
C PRO A 168 -10.64 16.55 22.43
N ASN A 169 -9.73 16.49 21.46
CA ASN A 169 -8.59 17.41 21.33
C ASN A 169 -8.40 17.81 19.86
N ALA A 170 -7.43 18.69 19.60
CA ALA A 170 -7.19 19.22 18.24
C ALA A 170 -6.89 18.16 17.19
N ASN A 171 -6.26 17.03 17.56
CA ASN A 171 -5.91 15.94 16.65
C ASN A 171 -7.03 14.87 16.53
N ALA A 172 -7.88 14.79 17.54
CA ALA A 172 -9.02 13.89 17.60
C ALA A 172 -10.23 14.65 18.16
N PRO A 173 -10.89 15.47 17.35
CA PRO A 173 -11.90 16.42 17.80
C PRO A 173 -13.21 15.77 18.26
N TYR A 174 -13.35 14.47 18.14
CA TYR A 174 -14.58 13.75 18.46
C TYR A 174 -14.33 12.58 19.39
N ALA A 175 -15.17 12.43 20.39
CA ALA A 175 -15.19 11.23 21.21
C ALA A 175 -15.90 10.08 20.46
N VAL A 176 -15.43 8.85 20.66
CA VAL A 176 -15.98 7.66 19.99
C VAL A 176 -17.46 7.46 20.26
N GLY A 177 -17.90 7.71 21.50
CA GLY A 177 -19.29 7.51 21.91
C GLY A 177 -20.29 8.44 21.22
N ASP A 178 -19.80 9.55 20.65
CA ASP A 178 -20.63 10.57 20.00
C ASP A 178 -20.79 10.33 18.49
N LEU A 179 -20.09 9.30 17.94
CA LEU A 179 -20.12 9.01 16.52
C LEU A 179 -21.36 8.20 16.11
N PRO A 180 -22.10 8.62 15.08
CA PRO A 180 -23.09 7.75 14.45
C PRO A 180 -22.46 6.42 14.00
N ALA A 181 -23.21 5.33 14.08
CA ALA A 181 -22.73 3.98 13.72
C ALA A 181 -22.10 3.90 12.32
N ALA A 182 -22.56 4.72 11.37
CA ALA A 182 -21.99 4.78 10.03
C ALA A 182 -20.52 5.24 10.03
N PHE A 183 -20.14 6.17 10.91
CA PHE A 183 -18.77 6.68 11.00
C PHE A 183 -17.82 5.71 11.69
N GLN A 184 -18.35 4.73 12.41
CA GLN A 184 -17.57 3.70 13.11
C GLN A 184 -17.12 2.56 12.16
N ARG A 185 -17.47 2.60 10.88
CA ARG A 185 -17.07 1.59 9.90
C ARG A 185 -15.57 1.72 9.55
N SER A 186 -14.98 0.59 9.17
CA SER A 186 -13.63 0.53 8.59
C SER A 186 -13.54 1.39 7.32
N ARG A 187 -12.31 1.84 7.01
CA ARG A 187 -11.97 2.48 5.73
C ARG A 187 -11.40 1.41 4.83
N ASP A 188 -12.20 0.98 3.85
CA ASP A 188 -11.89 -0.13 2.97
C ASP A 188 -11.64 0.35 1.56
N ILE A 189 -10.65 -0.25 0.89
CA ILE A 189 -10.58 -0.28 -0.57
C ILE A 189 -10.82 -1.71 -1.00
N ARG A 190 -11.80 -1.92 -1.89
CA ARG A 190 -12.04 -3.21 -2.56
C ARG A 190 -11.49 -3.17 -3.97
N LEU A 191 -10.59 -4.10 -4.28
CA LEU A 191 -10.14 -4.37 -5.63
C LEU A 191 -10.94 -5.55 -6.18
N VAL A 192 -11.56 -5.35 -7.35
CA VAL A 192 -12.33 -6.37 -8.09
C VAL A 192 -11.74 -6.56 -9.48
N GLN A 193 -11.99 -7.70 -10.13
CA GLN A 193 -11.51 -7.90 -11.51
C GLN A 193 -12.23 -6.97 -12.49
N SER A 194 -13.54 -6.83 -12.35
CA SER A 194 -14.36 -5.90 -13.12
C SER A 194 -15.25 -5.10 -12.17
N ALA A 195 -15.22 -3.79 -12.30
CA ALA A 195 -16.03 -2.90 -11.46
C ALA A 195 -17.53 -3.10 -11.75
N PRO A 196 -18.36 -3.40 -10.73
CA PRO A 196 -19.78 -3.62 -10.92
C PRO A 196 -20.59 -2.33 -11.14
N GLY A 197 -19.93 -1.15 -11.06
CA GLY A 197 -20.58 0.14 -10.92
C GLY A 197 -20.99 0.42 -9.47
N SER A 198 -21.20 1.68 -9.14
CA SER A 198 -21.55 2.09 -7.77
C SER A 198 -22.99 1.76 -7.38
N GLY A 199 -23.89 1.58 -8.35
CA GLY A 199 -25.32 1.39 -8.13
C GLY A 199 -26.06 2.67 -7.72
N LEU A 200 -25.41 3.84 -7.76
CA LEU A 200 -26.06 5.11 -7.48
C LEU A 200 -27.17 5.41 -8.50
N SER A 201 -28.30 5.91 -8.01
CA SER A 201 -29.42 6.33 -8.86
C SER A 201 -28.95 7.31 -9.94
N ALA A 202 -29.49 7.15 -11.17
CA ALA A 202 -29.21 8.10 -12.26
C ALA A 202 -29.73 9.49 -11.94
N ASP A 203 -30.83 9.59 -11.20
CA ASP A 203 -31.50 10.85 -10.84
C ASP A 203 -30.95 11.48 -9.56
N LEU A 204 -29.92 10.85 -8.92
CA LEU A 204 -29.35 11.35 -7.67
C LEU A 204 -28.67 12.72 -7.92
N LEU A 205 -29.02 13.69 -7.08
CA LEU A 205 -28.45 15.03 -7.13
C LEU A 205 -27.34 15.22 -6.09
N PRO A 206 -26.41 16.16 -6.31
CA PRO A 206 -25.39 16.52 -5.31
C PRO A 206 -26.02 16.91 -3.97
N GLY A 207 -25.57 16.29 -2.90
CA GLY A 207 -26.07 16.55 -1.54
C GLY A 207 -27.25 15.68 -1.13
N GLU A 208 -27.75 14.81 -1.98
CA GLU A 208 -28.76 13.83 -1.63
C GLU A 208 -28.16 12.51 -1.13
N ALA A 209 -28.92 11.77 -0.33
CA ALA A 209 -28.55 10.45 0.15
C ALA A 209 -29.03 9.36 -0.81
N ASP A 210 -28.18 8.36 -1.04
CA ASP A 210 -28.54 7.17 -1.78
C ASP A 210 -28.12 5.92 -0.98
N PRO A 211 -28.95 4.87 -0.90
CA PRO A 211 -28.60 3.63 -0.20
C PRO A 211 -27.31 2.96 -0.70
N ALA A 212 -26.94 3.20 -1.97
CA ALA A 212 -25.71 2.68 -2.56
C ALA A 212 -24.44 3.46 -2.12
N MET A 213 -24.59 4.62 -1.46
CA MET A 213 -23.46 5.35 -0.86
C MET A 213 -22.95 4.61 0.37
N GLN A 214 -21.98 3.73 0.17
CA GLN A 214 -21.41 2.93 1.25
C GLN A 214 -20.33 3.70 1.98
N PHE A 215 -20.64 4.15 3.20
CA PHE A 215 -19.69 4.87 4.03
C PHE A 215 -18.47 4.01 4.36
N GLY A 216 -17.28 4.60 4.25
CA GLY A 216 -16.00 3.95 4.51
C GLY A 216 -15.45 3.10 3.36
N ARG A 217 -16.14 3.01 2.22
CA ARG A 217 -15.77 2.09 1.13
C ARG A 217 -15.43 2.79 -0.18
N ALA A 218 -14.40 2.30 -0.83
CA ALA A 218 -14.09 2.55 -2.23
C ALA A 218 -14.02 1.21 -2.98
N VAL A 219 -14.50 1.16 -4.22
CA VAL A 219 -14.38 -0.01 -5.09
C VAL A 219 -13.69 0.42 -6.38
N ILE A 220 -12.70 -0.35 -6.82
CA ILE A 220 -11.97 -0.13 -8.08
C ILE A 220 -11.79 -1.46 -8.82
N GLY A 221 -12.01 -1.44 -10.12
CA GLY A 221 -11.81 -2.60 -11.00
C GLY A 221 -10.42 -2.62 -11.64
N VAL A 222 -9.84 -3.81 -11.77
CA VAL A 222 -8.65 -4.01 -12.60
C VAL A 222 -8.90 -3.53 -14.02
N ASP A 223 -10.10 -3.78 -14.55
CA ASP A 223 -10.50 -3.33 -15.88
C ASP A 223 -10.47 -1.81 -16.01
N GLN A 224 -10.85 -1.05 -14.98
CA GLN A 224 -10.75 0.42 -14.97
C GLN A 224 -9.29 0.87 -14.98
N ILE A 225 -8.43 0.23 -14.19
CA ILE A 225 -6.99 0.52 -14.11
C ILE A 225 -6.33 0.27 -15.47
N GLN A 226 -6.59 -0.89 -16.07
CA GLN A 226 -6.02 -1.29 -17.36
C GLN A 226 -6.50 -0.41 -18.50
N LYS A 227 -7.82 -0.13 -18.58
CA LYS A 227 -8.41 0.78 -19.59
C LYS A 227 -7.88 2.22 -19.44
N GLY A 228 -7.58 2.62 -18.21
CA GLY A 228 -6.98 3.92 -17.92
C GLY A 228 -5.53 4.06 -18.36
N GLY A 229 -4.86 2.95 -18.72
CA GLY A 229 -3.48 2.95 -19.19
C GLY A 229 -2.46 3.29 -18.10
N PHE A 230 -2.78 3.04 -16.83
CA PHE A 230 -1.88 3.29 -15.71
C PHE A 230 -0.72 2.31 -15.69
N GLY A 231 0.49 2.83 -15.54
CA GLY A 231 1.70 2.02 -15.30
C GLY A 231 2.00 1.80 -13.83
N SER A 232 1.43 2.64 -12.96
CA SER A 232 1.62 2.60 -11.51
C SER A 232 0.29 2.69 -10.77
N LEU A 233 0.17 1.92 -9.66
CA LEU A 233 -0.99 1.95 -8.77
C LEU A 233 -0.52 2.09 -7.32
N SER A 234 -1.16 2.98 -6.57
CA SER A 234 -0.99 3.09 -5.14
C SER A 234 -2.36 3.02 -4.44
N LEU A 235 -2.54 2.01 -3.62
CA LEU A 235 -3.72 1.84 -2.77
C LEU A 235 -3.30 2.04 -1.32
N TYR A 236 -3.84 3.07 -0.69
CA TYR A 236 -3.66 3.32 0.73
C TYR A 236 -5.01 3.25 1.43
N THR A 237 -5.12 2.38 2.40
CA THR A 237 -6.28 2.37 3.29
C THR A 237 -5.84 2.25 4.75
N ARG A 238 -6.48 3.00 5.61
CA ARG A 238 -6.16 2.93 7.04
C ARG A 238 -6.47 1.56 7.63
N ASP A 239 -7.54 0.92 7.18
CA ASP A 239 -8.03 -0.31 7.78
C ASP A 239 -7.84 -1.53 6.83
N LEU A 240 -8.70 -1.69 5.83
CA LEU A 240 -8.77 -2.93 5.05
C LEU A 240 -8.53 -2.70 3.56
N LEU A 241 -7.62 -3.47 3.01
CA LEU A 241 -7.51 -3.66 1.56
C LEU A 241 -8.08 -5.03 1.23
N ILE A 242 -9.24 -5.05 0.57
CA ILE A 242 -10.01 -6.26 0.30
C ILE A 242 -9.90 -6.61 -1.18
N PHE A 243 -9.57 -7.87 -1.46
CA PHE A 243 -9.59 -8.46 -2.78
C PHE A 243 -10.86 -9.32 -2.92
N ASP A 244 -11.70 -8.95 -3.89
CA ASP A 244 -13.01 -9.57 -4.04
C ASP A 244 -13.08 -10.38 -5.35
N GLY A 245 -13.09 -11.70 -5.21
CA GLY A 245 -12.97 -12.66 -6.28
C GLY A 245 -11.53 -12.88 -6.76
N ASN A 246 -11.39 -13.58 -7.86
CA ASN A 246 -10.09 -13.79 -8.49
C ASN A 246 -9.60 -12.49 -9.14
N ILE A 247 -8.36 -12.12 -8.85
CA ILE A 247 -7.73 -10.88 -9.34
C ILE A 247 -6.44 -11.22 -10.09
N ASP A 248 -6.31 -10.63 -11.28
CA ASP A 248 -5.07 -10.68 -12.06
C ASP A 248 -4.75 -9.27 -12.56
N LEU A 249 -3.74 -8.64 -11.95
CA LEU A 249 -3.29 -7.28 -12.28
C LEU A 249 -1.80 -7.27 -12.57
N SER A 250 -1.44 -6.81 -13.76
CA SER A 250 -0.06 -6.55 -14.15
C SER A 250 0.12 -5.07 -14.47
N LEU A 251 1.12 -4.47 -13.87
CA LEU A 251 1.52 -3.06 -14.07
C LEU A 251 2.95 -3.00 -14.62
N SER A 252 3.21 -2.05 -15.47
CA SER A 252 4.52 -1.91 -16.11
C SER A 252 5.58 -1.27 -15.21
N ARG A 253 5.20 -0.54 -14.14
CA ARG A 253 6.13 0.22 -13.29
C ARG A 253 6.06 -0.18 -11.83
N SER A 254 5.02 0.23 -11.12
CA SER A 254 5.01 0.03 -9.67
C SER A 254 3.63 -0.27 -9.09
N LEU A 255 3.65 -1.05 -8.02
CA LEU A 255 2.49 -1.37 -7.20
C LEU A 255 2.80 -1.05 -5.74
N HIS A 256 2.08 -0.11 -5.16
CA HIS A 256 2.18 0.21 -3.75
C HIS A 256 0.88 -0.16 -3.04
N LEU A 257 0.95 -1.08 -2.10
CA LEU A 257 -0.18 -1.49 -1.26
C LEU A 257 0.14 -1.13 0.18
N SER A 258 -0.64 -0.24 0.77
CA SER A 258 -0.48 0.18 2.17
C SER A 258 -1.81 0.06 2.89
N SER A 259 -1.86 -0.80 3.92
CA SER A 259 -3.10 -1.03 4.66
C SER A 259 -2.85 -1.51 6.09
N GLY A 260 -3.88 -1.43 6.93
CA GLY A 260 -3.87 -2.10 8.22
C GLY A 260 -3.86 -3.61 8.06
N VAL A 261 -4.75 -4.13 7.20
CA VAL A 261 -4.86 -5.56 6.87
C VAL A 261 -5.16 -5.74 5.38
N ILE A 262 -4.50 -6.70 4.75
CA ILE A 262 -4.79 -7.20 3.40
C ILE A 262 -5.64 -8.48 3.54
N ALA A 263 -6.80 -8.55 2.87
CA ALA A 263 -7.75 -9.64 3.05
C ALA A 263 -8.53 -9.96 1.78
N ALA A 264 -9.16 -11.14 1.76
CA ALA A 264 -10.16 -11.51 0.77
C ALA A 264 -11.57 -11.14 1.25
N ALA A 265 -12.50 -10.93 0.32
CA ALA A 265 -13.90 -10.75 0.64
C ALA A 265 -14.50 -12.05 1.22
N PRO A 266 -15.48 -11.95 2.15
CA PRO A 266 -16.02 -13.12 2.85
C PRO A 266 -16.78 -14.06 1.92
N ASP A 267 -17.40 -13.51 0.86
CA ASP A 267 -18.19 -14.28 -0.11
C ASP A 267 -17.32 -15.00 -1.14
N THR A 268 -16.03 -14.65 -1.22
CA THR A 268 -15.06 -15.22 -2.16
C THR A 268 -13.78 -15.67 -1.45
N PRO A 269 -13.86 -16.51 -0.39
CA PRO A 269 -12.74 -16.84 0.49
C PRO A 269 -11.62 -17.63 -0.20
N ASN A 270 -11.92 -18.36 -1.26
CA ASN A 270 -10.97 -19.19 -2.02
C ASN A 270 -10.36 -18.46 -3.22
N SER A 271 -10.36 -17.13 -3.19
CA SER A 271 -9.86 -16.30 -4.29
C SER A 271 -8.38 -16.52 -4.55
N THR A 272 -8.03 -16.46 -5.82
CA THR A 272 -6.65 -16.43 -6.29
C THR A 272 -6.29 -15.02 -6.74
N ILE A 273 -5.37 -14.41 -6.02
CA ILE A 273 -4.89 -13.06 -6.31
C ILE A 273 -3.50 -13.14 -6.92
N ARG A 274 -3.32 -12.52 -8.09
CA ARG A 274 -2.03 -12.37 -8.75
C ARG A 274 -1.79 -10.91 -9.09
N LEU A 275 -0.74 -10.36 -8.53
CA LEU A 275 -0.34 -8.97 -8.75
C LEU A 275 1.11 -8.93 -9.22
N SER A 276 1.40 -8.13 -10.23
CA SER A 276 2.77 -7.97 -10.73
C SER A 276 3.08 -6.53 -11.11
N ALA A 277 4.32 -6.11 -10.81
CA ALA A 277 4.89 -4.84 -11.26
C ALA A 277 6.41 -4.92 -11.17
N SER A 278 7.17 -4.12 -11.93
CA SER A 278 8.63 -4.08 -11.81
C SER A 278 9.08 -3.73 -10.39
N TYR A 279 8.42 -2.78 -9.74
CA TYR A 279 8.66 -2.46 -8.34
C TYR A 279 7.39 -2.66 -7.52
N VAL A 280 7.51 -3.41 -6.43
CA VAL A 280 6.40 -3.62 -5.49
C VAL A 280 6.79 -3.14 -4.10
N ARG A 281 5.91 -2.36 -3.48
CA ARG A 281 6.03 -1.97 -2.09
C ARG A 281 4.80 -2.40 -1.31
N LEU A 282 5.02 -3.20 -0.27
CA LEU A 282 4.01 -3.52 0.73
C LEU A 282 4.25 -2.65 1.96
N GLY A 283 3.22 -1.96 2.42
CA GLY A 283 3.29 -1.08 3.57
C GLY A 283 2.25 -1.44 4.63
N GLY A 284 2.69 -1.66 5.87
CA GLY A 284 1.82 -1.57 7.02
C GLY A 284 1.57 -0.09 7.34
N VAL A 285 0.34 0.26 7.65
CA VAL A 285 -0.02 1.65 8.04
C VAL A 285 0.61 2.03 9.39
N TYR A 286 1.06 1.03 10.13
CA TYR A 286 1.62 1.18 11.45
C TYR A 286 3.15 1.30 11.44
N ASP A 287 3.65 2.38 12.04
CA ASP A 287 5.07 2.59 12.30
C ASP A 287 5.32 2.47 13.81
N ALA A 288 5.95 1.36 14.23
CA ALA A 288 6.24 1.07 15.63
C ALA A 288 7.10 2.15 16.31
N ALA A 289 7.97 2.81 15.57
CA ALA A 289 8.83 3.87 16.11
C ALA A 289 8.04 5.14 16.44
N LYS A 290 7.04 5.48 15.64
CA LYS A 290 6.14 6.61 15.93
C LYS A 290 5.17 6.33 17.06
N ALA A 291 4.77 5.07 17.24
CA ALA A 291 3.89 4.66 18.33
C ALA A 291 4.53 4.80 19.71
N GLN A 292 5.81 4.51 19.84
CA GLN A 292 6.53 4.69 21.11
C GLN A 292 6.72 6.15 21.50
N ALA A 293 6.69 7.09 20.56
CA ALA A 293 6.83 8.51 20.83
C ALA A 293 5.55 9.17 21.34
N GLN A 294 4.39 8.53 21.19
CA GLN A 294 3.11 9.07 21.63
C GLN A 294 2.65 8.36 22.91
N VAL A 295 2.97 8.99 24.05
CA VAL A 295 2.52 8.52 25.37
C VAL A 295 1.00 8.51 25.43
N GLY A 296 0.42 7.32 25.55
CA GLY A 296 -1.03 7.11 25.67
C GLY A 296 -1.77 6.77 24.37
N TYR A 297 -1.06 6.65 23.25
CA TYR A 297 -1.63 6.25 21.97
C TYR A 297 -1.14 4.84 21.61
N SER A 298 -1.99 3.85 21.77
CA SER A 298 -1.77 2.52 21.20
C SER A 298 -2.43 2.52 19.83
N PRO A 299 -1.67 2.56 18.73
CA PRO A 299 -2.26 2.36 17.43
C PRO A 299 -2.58 0.88 17.29
N GLY A 300 -3.77 0.55 17.64
CA GLY A 300 -4.22 -0.81 17.67
C GLY A 300 -4.58 -1.35 16.29
N ILE A 301 -3.62 -1.48 15.41
CA ILE A 301 -3.75 -2.37 14.24
C ILE A 301 -3.99 -3.82 14.69
N ASN A 302 -3.68 -4.12 15.94
CA ASN A 302 -3.97 -5.42 16.54
C ASN A 302 -5.46 -5.75 16.69
N ASP A 303 -6.36 -4.82 16.36
CA ASP A 303 -7.78 -4.95 16.72
C ASP A 303 -8.70 -5.13 15.50
N LEU A 304 -8.19 -5.10 14.28
CA LEU A 304 -8.92 -5.56 13.12
C LEU A 304 -8.79 -7.09 13.06
N HIS A 305 -9.73 -7.78 13.69
CA HIS A 305 -9.77 -9.23 13.67
C HIS A 305 -10.39 -9.72 12.36
N VAL A 306 -9.55 -10.10 11.42
CA VAL A 306 -9.98 -10.86 10.25
C VAL A 306 -9.85 -12.34 10.60
N ARG A 307 -10.97 -13.02 10.81
CA ARG A 307 -10.93 -14.47 11.04
C ARG A 307 -10.40 -15.18 9.79
N ASN A 308 -9.35 -15.96 9.96
CA ASN A 308 -8.89 -16.88 8.94
C ASN A 308 -9.68 -18.19 9.03
N PRO A 309 -10.55 -18.50 8.09
CA PRO A 309 -10.83 -19.90 7.83
C PRO A 309 -9.65 -20.44 7.02
N SER A 310 -9.27 -21.64 7.30
CA SER A 310 -8.24 -22.42 6.60
C SER A 310 -8.63 -22.80 5.14
N ASP A 311 -9.39 -21.98 4.43
CA ASP A 311 -10.21 -22.41 3.30
C ASP A 311 -9.58 -22.17 1.93
N GLY A 312 -8.31 -21.78 1.84
CA GLY A 312 -7.61 -21.99 0.59
C GLY A 312 -7.38 -20.79 -0.32
N GLY A 313 -7.67 -19.55 0.06
CA GLY A 313 -7.32 -18.37 -0.76
C GLY A 313 -5.81 -18.20 -0.89
N SER A 314 -5.35 -17.74 -2.07
CA SER A 314 -3.93 -17.50 -2.34
C SER A 314 -3.67 -16.07 -2.81
N PHE A 315 -2.54 -15.51 -2.33
CA PHE A 315 -2.11 -14.17 -2.67
C PHE A 315 -0.67 -14.20 -3.17
N THR A 316 -0.46 -13.88 -4.43
CA THR A 316 0.86 -13.88 -5.06
C THR A 316 1.21 -12.49 -5.55
N ILE A 317 2.38 -12.01 -5.17
CA ILE A 317 3.00 -10.80 -5.69
C ILE A 317 4.30 -11.15 -6.39
N SER A 318 4.49 -10.58 -7.59
CA SER A 318 5.70 -10.75 -8.38
C SER A 318 6.28 -9.39 -8.78
N GLY A 319 7.61 -9.26 -8.76
CA GLY A 319 8.29 -8.02 -9.19
C GLY A 319 9.79 -8.23 -9.42
N ASP A 320 10.46 -7.18 -9.91
CA ASP A 320 11.93 -7.20 -10.01
C ASP A 320 12.57 -6.84 -8.67
N LEU A 321 11.84 -6.06 -7.86
CA LEU A 321 12.22 -5.69 -6.50
C LEU A 321 10.96 -5.60 -5.63
N ILE A 322 11.01 -6.23 -4.45
CA ILE A 322 9.93 -6.15 -3.48
C ILE A 322 10.44 -5.55 -2.16
N ASP A 323 9.80 -4.48 -1.72
CA ASP A 323 10.05 -3.84 -0.44
C ASP A 323 8.88 -4.06 0.52
N VAL A 324 9.18 -4.38 1.77
CA VAL A 324 8.19 -4.55 2.84
C VAL A 324 8.51 -3.57 3.97
N TYR A 325 7.58 -2.68 4.29
CA TYR A 325 7.72 -1.68 5.36
C TYR A 325 6.53 -1.73 6.32
N GLY A 326 6.78 -1.43 7.59
CA GLY A 326 5.76 -1.52 8.62
C GLY A 326 5.30 -2.95 8.86
N LYS A 327 4.32 -3.13 9.72
CA LYS A 327 3.72 -4.44 9.96
C LYS A 327 2.62 -4.72 8.94
N VAL A 328 2.89 -5.56 7.96
CA VAL A 328 1.93 -5.98 6.93
C VAL A 328 1.24 -7.26 7.39
N GLN A 329 -0.11 -7.23 7.45
CA GLN A 329 -0.92 -8.37 7.91
C GLN A 329 -1.79 -8.90 6.77
N PHE A 330 -1.77 -10.22 6.56
CA PHE A 330 -2.57 -10.89 5.55
C PHE A 330 -3.72 -11.68 6.20
N GLY A 331 -4.67 -10.94 6.75
CA GLY A 331 -5.84 -11.52 7.39
C GLY A 331 -5.58 -12.20 8.71
N ALA A 332 -4.34 -12.32 9.14
CA ALA A 332 -4.01 -12.84 10.45
C ALA A 332 -4.22 -11.78 11.51
N THR A 333 -4.77 -12.17 12.63
CA THR A 333 -5.03 -11.23 13.70
C THR A 333 -4.56 -11.80 15.01
N GLY A 334 -3.86 -10.96 15.73
CA GLY A 334 -3.54 -11.23 17.13
C GLY A 334 -4.78 -11.24 18.01
N SER A 335 -4.59 -11.70 19.24
CA SER A 335 -5.56 -11.90 20.30
C SER A 335 -6.74 -10.93 20.32
N GLN A 336 -7.93 -11.45 20.58
CA GLN A 336 -9.07 -10.66 21.04
C GLN A 336 -8.69 -9.97 22.35
N GLY A 337 -8.11 -8.78 22.25
CA GLY A 337 -7.97 -7.88 23.37
C GLY A 337 -9.36 -7.41 23.77
N SER A 338 -9.74 -7.68 25.01
CA SER A 338 -10.95 -7.17 25.59
C SER A 338 -10.93 -5.66 25.61
N GLY A 339 -11.76 -5.01 24.79
CA GLY A 339 -12.16 -3.64 25.00
C GLY A 339 -11.22 -2.55 24.51
N ASP A 340 -10.19 -2.83 23.75
CA ASP A 340 -9.35 -1.80 23.19
C ASP A 340 -9.99 -1.12 21.99
N VAL A 341 -10.07 0.17 22.08
CA VAL A 341 -10.64 1.06 21.08
C VAL A 341 -9.55 1.47 20.13
N ASN A 342 -9.53 0.88 18.97
CA ASN A 342 -8.57 1.22 17.97
C ASN A 342 -8.89 2.59 17.37
N PHE A 343 -7.96 3.52 17.43
CA PHE A 343 -8.16 4.89 16.94
C PHE A 343 -9.43 5.54 17.48
N GLY A 344 -9.83 5.20 18.69
CA GLY A 344 -11.09 5.65 19.25
C GLY A 344 -12.31 4.95 18.64
N ARG A 345 -12.21 3.78 18.02
CA ARG A 345 -13.33 2.97 17.51
C ARG A 345 -13.66 1.82 18.44
N PRO A 346 -14.95 1.45 18.59
CA PRO A 346 -15.32 0.22 19.27
C PRO A 346 -14.74 -0.99 18.51
N VAL A 347 -14.10 -1.87 19.24
CA VAL A 347 -13.37 -3.05 18.73
C VAL A 347 -14.27 -4.09 18.06
N ASN A 348 -15.55 -4.04 18.30
CA ASN A 348 -16.51 -5.07 17.91
C ASN A 348 -17.23 -4.81 16.58
N LEU A 349 -16.68 -3.99 15.69
CA LEU A 349 -17.24 -3.90 14.35
C LEU A 349 -16.98 -5.23 13.62
N PRO A 350 -18.02 -5.87 13.08
CA PRO A 350 -17.83 -7.08 12.29
C PRO A 350 -16.94 -6.75 11.11
N VAL A 351 -15.76 -7.34 11.07
CA VAL A 351 -14.88 -7.24 9.92
C VAL A 351 -15.37 -8.25 8.89
N ASP A 352 -15.87 -7.72 7.79
CA ASP A 352 -16.38 -8.50 6.67
C ASP A 352 -15.23 -8.82 5.71
N ALA A 353 -14.31 -9.70 6.14
CA ALA A 353 -13.13 -10.09 5.38
C ALA A 353 -12.58 -11.44 5.84
N ARG A 354 -11.77 -12.09 4.98
CA ARG A 354 -11.11 -13.38 5.21
C ARG A 354 -9.61 -13.27 5.00
N GLY A 355 -8.82 -14.12 5.66
CA GLY A 355 -7.39 -14.25 5.39
C GLY A 355 -7.08 -15.04 4.12
N PHE A 356 -5.78 -15.10 3.81
CA PHE A 356 -5.26 -15.95 2.73
C PHE A 356 -4.52 -17.13 3.36
N HIS A 357 -4.82 -18.34 2.87
CA HIS A 357 -4.12 -19.56 3.30
C HIS A 357 -2.66 -19.54 2.87
N GLN A 358 -2.37 -19.05 1.67
CA GLN A 358 -1.01 -18.97 1.14
C GLN A 358 -0.68 -17.58 0.63
N VAL A 359 0.40 -17.01 1.13
CA VAL A 359 1.00 -15.78 0.60
C VAL A 359 2.33 -16.13 -0.08
N THR A 360 2.58 -15.58 -1.25
CA THR A 360 3.81 -15.76 -2.03
C THR A 360 4.34 -14.40 -2.46
N LEU A 361 5.59 -14.11 -2.10
CA LEU A 361 6.35 -12.98 -2.62
C LEU A 361 7.46 -13.51 -3.51
N GLN A 362 7.45 -13.12 -4.78
CA GLN A 362 8.39 -13.60 -5.78
C GLN A 362 9.07 -12.42 -6.46
N SER A 363 10.35 -12.23 -6.20
CA SER A 363 11.18 -11.22 -6.83
C SER A 363 12.18 -11.87 -7.80
N THR A 364 12.34 -11.31 -9.00
CA THR A 364 13.44 -11.70 -9.90
C THR A 364 14.80 -11.13 -9.45
N GLY A 365 14.79 -10.15 -8.52
CA GLY A 365 15.96 -9.64 -7.81
C GLY A 365 15.80 -9.86 -6.30
N ASP A 366 15.79 -8.79 -5.53
CA ASP A 366 15.82 -8.85 -4.07
C ASP A 366 14.44 -8.69 -3.42
N ILE A 367 14.28 -9.25 -2.21
CA ILE A 367 13.22 -8.87 -1.26
C ILE A 367 13.87 -8.15 -0.07
N ARG A 368 13.44 -6.91 0.21
CA ARG A 368 14.00 -6.08 1.26
C ARG A 368 12.97 -5.78 2.34
N PHE A 369 13.43 -5.81 3.58
CA PHE A 369 12.58 -5.51 4.73
C PHE A 369 13.04 -4.22 5.42
N GLY A 370 12.15 -3.24 5.52
CA GLY A 370 12.28 -2.12 6.45
C GLY A 370 11.81 -2.52 7.86
N ASN A 371 11.67 -1.53 8.75
CA ASN A 371 11.13 -1.79 10.10
C ASN A 371 9.70 -2.35 10.01
N GLY A 372 9.41 -3.41 10.80
CA GLY A 372 8.09 -4.03 10.86
C GLY A 372 8.10 -5.52 10.55
N GLY A 373 7.55 -5.94 9.41
CA GLY A 373 7.56 -7.34 8.97
C GLY A 373 6.25 -7.83 8.37
N LEU A 374 6.07 -9.16 8.37
CA LEU A 374 4.90 -9.83 7.81
C LEU A 374 4.20 -10.68 8.88
N ASP A 375 2.87 -10.75 8.79
CA ASP A 375 2.05 -11.65 9.59
C ASP A 375 1.10 -12.40 8.63
N VAL A 376 1.29 -13.72 8.48
CA VAL A 376 0.64 -14.55 7.45
C VAL A 376 0.35 -15.95 7.97
N GLU A 377 -0.53 -16.70 7.31
CA GLU A 377 -0.80 -18.10 7.64
C GLU A 377 0.30 -19.04 7.11
N ASN A 378 0.55 -19.03 5.81
CA ASN A 378 1.68 -19.70 5.16
C ASN A 378 2.40 -18.75 4.22
N LEU A 379 3.73 -18.85 4.13
CA LEU A 379 4.56 -17.93 3.35
C LEU A 379 5.56 -18.66 2.47
N ALA A 380 5.61 -18.23 1.21
CA ALA A 380 6.71 -18.54 0.30
C ALA A 380 7.42 -17.26 -0.14
N LEU A 381 8.72 -17.22 0.00
CA LEU A 381 9.61 -16.14 -0.45
C LEU A 381 10.57 -16.69 -1.50
N THR A 382 10.59 -16.10 -2.69
CA THR A 382 11.55 -16.44 -3.74
C THR A 382 12.24 -15.16 -4.21
N ALA A 383 13.56 -15.11 -4.16
CA ALA A 383 14.36 -13.94 -4.55
C ALA A 383 15.82 -14.34 -4.79
N ASP A 384 16.60 -13.49 -5.43
CA ASP A 384 18.07 -13.66 -5.46
C ASP A 384 18.60 -13.65 -4.03
N GLN A 385 18.17 -12.67 -3.21
CA GLN A 385 18.47 -12.64 -1.78
C GLN A 385 17.41 -11.85 -1.00
N ILE A 386 17.36 -12.12 0.30
CA ILE A 386 16.46 -11.49 1.27
C ILE A 386 17.31 -10.84 2.35
N TYR A 387 17.07 -9.55 2.63
CA TYR A 387 17.81 -8.82 3.65
C TYR A 387 17.04 -7.64 4.25
N PRO A 388 17.39 -7.20 5.48
CA PRO A 388 16.84 -6.01 6.08
C PRO A 388 17.54 -4.76 5.51
N LEU A 389 16.85 -3.65 5.43
CA LEU A 389 17.48 -2.35 5.19
C LEU A 389 18.38 -1.98 6.36
N SER A 390 19.35 -1.05 6.13
CA SER A 390 20.31 -0.65 7.15
C SER A 390 19.62 -0.21 8.45
N GLY A 391 20.01 -0.84 9.57
CA GLY A 391 19.44 -0.60 10.89
C GLY A 391 17.99 -1.03 11.09
N ALA A 392 17.35 -1.59 10.07
CA ALA A 392 15.95 -2.01 10.19
C ALA A 392 15.80 -3.34 10.95
N VAL A 393 14.72 -3.44 11.71
CA VAL A 393 14.31 -4.67 12.40
C VAL A 393 12.99 -5.15 11.81
N ALA A 394 13.00 -6.36 11.27
CA ALA A 394 11.80 -6.95 10.69
C ALA A 394 11.53 -8.35 11.27
N THR A 395 10.27 -8.59 11.63
CA THR A 395 9.80 -9.87 12.16
C THR A 395 8.77 -10.46 11.21
N ILE A 396 9.06 -11.65 10.72
CA ILE A 396 8.19 -12.41 9.82
C ILE A 396 7.54 -13.52 10.65
N ILE A 397 6.23 -13.42 10.87
CA ILE A 397 5.45 -14.34 11.69
C ILE A 397 4.55 -15.17 10.76
N VAL A 398 4.67 -16.49 10.85
CA VAL A 398 3.92 -17.43 10.01
C VAL A 398 3.13 -18.38 10.89
N GLY A 399 1.82 -18.47 10.68
CA GLY A 399 0.93 -19.39 11.35
C GLY A 399 0.45 -18.97 12.74
N LEU A 400 0.48 -17.66 13.03
CA LEU A 400 -0.13 -17.15 14.26
C LEU A 400 -1.65 -17.38 14.21
N ARG A 401 -2.21 -18.11 15.17
CA ARG A 401 -3.65 -18.38 15.25
C ARG A 401 -4.39 -17.29 16.02
N PRO A 402 -5.46 -16.75 15.45
CA PRO A 402 -6.23 -15.66 16.07
C PRO A 402 -7.34 -16.13 17.03
N ASP A 403 -7.51 -17.43 17.25
CA ASP A 403 -8.72 -18.01 17.83
C ASP A 403 -8.87 -17.86 19.36
N GLY A 404 -8.02 -17.05 20.02
CA GLY A 404 -8.22 -16.63 21.40
C GLY A 404 -8.28 -17.74 22.46
N VAL A 405 -8.27 -19.00 22.06
CA VAL A 405 -8.40 -20.17 22.93
C VAL A 405 -7.04 -20.70 23.34
N ALA A 406 -6.02 -20.48 22.55
CA ALA A 406 -4.63 -20.71 22.90
C ALA A 406 -3.77 -19.74 22.11
N THR A 407 -2.96 -18.96 22.77
CA THR A 407 -1.85 -18.24 22.16
C THR A 407 -0.92 -19.26 21.50
N GLY A 408 -1.16 -19.62 20.25
CA GLY A 408 -0.45 -20.69 19.61
C GLY A 408 -0.26 -20.45 18.13
N TYR A 409 0.80 -21.06 17.63
CA TYR A 409 1.08 -21.14 16.22
C TYR A 409 0.47 -22.41 15.64
N ASP A 410 0.03 -22.34 14.37
CA ASP A 410 -0.37 -23.51 13.64
C ASP A 410 0.83 -24.47 13.47
N PRO A 411 0.76 -25.72 13.99
CA PRO A 411 1.88 -26.66 13.88
C PRO A 411 2.18 -27.07 12.43
N TYR A 412 1.25 -26.85 11.51
CA TYR A 412 1.40 -27.13 10.07
C TYR A 412 1.87 -25.93 9.26
N ALA A 413 1.89 -24.74 9.85
CA ALA A 413 2.29 -23.52 9.17
C ALA A 413 3.73 -23.60 8.65
N ARG A 414 3.92 -23.12 7.44
CA ARG A 414 5.19 -23.25 6.71
C ARG A 414 5.70 -21.90 6.20
N LEU A 415 6.97 -21.66 6.50
CA LEU A 415 7.79 -20.66 5.81
C LEU A 415 8.74 -21.38 4.84
N VAL A 416 8.64 -21.03 3.56
CA VAL A 416 9.50 -21.59 2.51
C VAL A 416 10.29 -20.45 1.89
N ILE A 417 11.63 -20.53 1.92
CA ILE A 417 12.53 -19.55 1.31
C ILE A 417 13.29 -20.23 0.18
N ARG A 418 13.28 -19.63 -1.00
CA ARG A 418 13.96 -20.12 -2.21
C ARG A 418 14.75 -19.00 -2.87
N ARG A 419 15.72 -19.36 -3.69
CA ARG A 419 16.44 -18.48 -4.61
C ARG A 419 16.00 -18.73 -6.03
N ASN A 420 16.19 -17.75 -6.90
CA ASN A 420 15.81 -17.84 -8.31
C ASN A 420 16.66 -18.85 -9.08
N ASP A 421 17.98 -18.86 -8.81
CA ASP A 421 18.95 -19.73 -9.45
C ASP A 421 20.10 -20.09 -8.49
N ASP A 422 21.16 -20.73 -9.00
CA ASP A 422 22.33 -21.13 -8.23
C ASP A 422 23.42 -20.06 -8.13
N ALA A 423 23.22 -18.89 -8.72
CA ALA A 423 24.17 -17.79 -8.62
C ALA A 423 24.25 -17.28 -7.17
N THR A 424 25.44 -16.86 -6.77
CA THR A 424 25.64 -16.21 -5.47
C THR A 424 25.57 -14.69 -5.67
N PRO A 425 24.51 -14.03 -5.19
CA PRO A 425 24.37 -12.59 -5.35
C PRO A 425 25.45 -11.83 -4.56
N THR A 426 25.77 -10.63 -4.99
CA THR A 426 26.68 -9.74 -4.27
C THR A 426 26.13 -9.40 -2.88
N VAL A 427 27.03 -9.24 -1.89
CA VAL A 427 26.62 -8.83 -0.55
C VAL A 427 25.94 -7.46 -0.62
N PRO A 428 24.72 -7.30 -0.08
CA PRO A 428 23.99 -6.05 -0.17
C PRO A 428 24.67 -4.96 0.65
N ALA A 429 24.67 -3.73 0.16
CA ALA A 429 25.15 -2.56 0.88
C ALA A 429 24.17 -2.12 1.98
N SER A 430 23.73 -3.08 2.79
CA SER A 430 22.80 -2.89 3.91
C SER A 430 23.41 -3.53 5.15
N VAL A 431 23.48 -2.79 6.26
CA VAL A 431 24.21 -3.21 7.45
C VAL A 431 23.40 -2.97 8.74
N PHE A 432 23.74 -3.71 9.81
CA PHE A 432 23.18 -3.58 11.16
C PHE A 432 21.69 -3.86 11.27
N GLY A 433 21.06 -4.42 10.23
CA GLY A 433 19.65 -4.78 10.30
C GLY A 433 19.41 -6.15 10.94
N GLU A 434 18.19 -6.44 11.31
CA GLU A 434 17.78 -7.68 11.95
C GLU A 434 16.60 -8.31 11.20
N LEU A 435 16.68 -9.62 10.93
CA LEU A 435 15.57 -10.44 10.43
C LEU A 435 15.25 -11.53 11.45
N VAL A 436 14.00 -11.58 11.87
CA VAL A 436 13.45 -12.63 12.74
C VAL A 436 12.39 -13.40 11.96
N PHE A 437 12.58 -14.70 11.81
CA PHE A 437 11.62 -15.61 11.18
C PHE A 437 11.03 -16.53 12.23
N ILE A 438 9.71 -16.49 12.39
CA ILE A 438 8.97 -17.29 13.37
C ILE A 438 7.95 -18.13 12.62
N ALA A 439 8.10 -19.46 12.64
CA ALA A 439 7.16 -20.39 12.04
C ALA A 439 7.32 -21.79 12.65
N SER A 440 6.27 -22.62 12.65
CA SER A 440 6.39 -24.01 13.08
C SER A 440 7.34 -24.81 12.20
N ASN A 441 7.28 -24.59 10.88
CA ASN A 441 8.13 -25.28 9.91
C ASN A 441 8.83 -24.27 9.01
N ILE A 442 10.16 -24.25 9.07
CA ILE A 442 10.99 -23.34 8.26
C ILE A 442 11.83 -24.17 7.29
N ASP A 443 11.70 -23.87 6.01
CA ASP A 443 12.43 -24.51 4.92
C ASP A 443 13.27 -23.46 4.20
N GLN A 444 14.52 -23.25 4.67
CA GLN A 444 15.48 -22.30 4.14
C GLN A 444 16.31 -22.92 3.01
N GLY A 445 15.98 -22.58 1.80
CA GLY A 445 16.70 -22.99 0.57
C GLY A 445 17.20 -21.81 -0.28
N GLY A 446 17.06 -20.57 0.24
CA GLY A 446 17.45 -19.35 -0.46
C GLY A 446 18.72 -18.71 0.08
N VAL A 447 18.85 -17.40 -0.18
CA VAL A 447 19.92 -16.55 0.35
C VAL A 447 19.32 -15.53 1.30
N VAL A 448 19.68 -15.59 2.59
CA VAL A 448 19.27 -14.66 3.64
C VAL A 448 20.51 -13.99 4.20
N ARG A 449 20.54 -12.67 4.20
CA ARG A 449 21.71 -11.89 4.64
C ARG A 449 21.30 -10.77 5.61
N ALA A 450 22.15 -10.48 6.57
CA ALA A 450 22.09 -9.30 7.44
C ALA A 450 23.50 -8.86 7.82
N PRO A 451 24.26 -8.24 6.92
CA PRO A 451 25.65 -7.88 7.17
C PRO A 451 25.80 -7.02 8.43
N LEU A 452 26.71 -7.40 9.35
CA LEU A 452 26.91 -6.79 10.68
C LEU A 452 25.65 -6.71 11.55
N GLY A 453 24.62 -7.46 11.20
CA GLY A 453 23.34 -7.48 11.89
C GLY A 453 23.02 -8.86 12.45
N ARG A 454 21.73 -9.20 12.53
CA ARG A 454 21.26 -10.44 13.12
C ARG A 454 20.23 -11.14 12.22
N ILE A 455 20.34 -12.47 12.17
CA ILE A 455 19.32 -13.36 11.58
C ILE A 455 18.92 -14.35 12.64
N TRP A 456 17.63 -14.46 12.89
CA TRP A 456 17.07 -15.35 13.88
C TRP A 456 15.98 -16.21 13.25
N PHE A 457 16.09 -17.54 13.35
CA PHE A 457 15.06 -18.50 13.00
C PHE A 457 14.54 -19.13 14.28
N ASP A 458 13.25 -18.95 14.55
CA ASP A 458 12.58 -19.48 15.72
C ASP A 458 11.43 -20.40 15.28
N ASN A 459 11.46 -21.63 15.75
CA ASN A 459 10.39 -22.59 15.58
C ASN A 459 9.60 -22.69 16.87
N TYR A 460 8.53 -21.94 16.98
CA TYR A 460 7.71 -21.93 18.18
C TYR A 460 6.94 -23.25 18.35
N VAL A 461 7.18 -23.93 19.47
CA VAL A 461 6.50 -25.17 19.84
C VAL A 461 5.49 -24.88 20.94
N GLN A 462 4.22 -25.23 20.71
CA GLN A 462 3.35 -25.52 21.84
C GLN A 462 3.71 -26.89 22.43
N ALA A 463 4.44 -26.87 23.51
CA ALA A 463 5.09 -28.04 24.13
C ALA A 463 4.13 -29.12 24.70
N TYR A 464 2.81 -29.04 24.52
CA TYR A 464 1.86 -29.79 25.32
C TYR A 464 0.73 -30.51 24.57
N ALA A 465 0.73 -30.58 23.25
CA ALA A 465 -0.29 -31.33 22.52
C ALA A 465 0.28 -32.64 21.98
N ASN A 466 -0.05 -33.77 22.62
CA ASN A 466 0.29 -35.10 22.12
C ASN A 466 -0.28 -35.30 20.69
N GLY A 467 0.57 -35.74 19.75
CA GLY A 467 0.17 -36.10 18.40
C GLY A 467 0.29 -34.97 17.33
N LEU A 468 0.85 -33.82 17.68
CA LEU A 468 1.23 -32.80 16.71
C LEU A 468 2.60 -33.11 16.09
N PRO A 469 2.85 -32.71 14.83
CA PRO A 469 4.15 -32.86 14.21
C PRO A 469 5.21 -32.04 14.96
N ASP A 470 6.41 -32.58 15.07
CA ASP A 470 7.54 -31.84 15.65
C ASP A 470 7.93 -30.69 14.72
N PRO A 471 8.00 -29.46 15.22
CA PRO A 471 8.44 -28.32 14.44
C PRO A 471 9.91 -28.43 14.07
N HIS A 472 10.27 -27.93 12.90
CA HIS A 472 11.63 -28.04 12.41
C HIS A 472 12.10 -26.86 11.58
N VAL A 473 13.40 -26.59 11.65
CA VAL A 473 14.10 -25.66 10.75
C VAL A 473 15.06 -26.48 9.89
N THR A 474 14.87 -26.38 8.56
CA THR A 474 15.71 -27.10 7.60
C THR A 474 16.48 -26.10 6.77
N PHE A 475 17.82 -26.24 6.75
CA PHE A 475 18.69 -25.54 5.81
C PHE A 475 19.03 -26.47 4.67
N ARG A 476 18.57 -26.14 3.47
CA ARG A 476 18.79 -26.99 2.29
C ARG A 476 20.21 -26.85 1.74
N SER A 477 20.66 -27.87 1.02
CA SER A 477 21.92 -27.81 0.29
C SER A 477 21.98 -26.58 -0.62
N GLY A 478 23.09 -25.84 -0.55
CA GLY A 478 23.29 -24.61 -1.31
C GLY A 478 22.62 -23.36 -0.75
N SER A 479 21.83 -23.44 0.32
CA SER A 479 21.29 -22.26 0.97
C SER A 479 22.40 -21.42 1.61
N ILE A 480 22.20 -20.09 1.66
CA ILE A 480 23.13 -19.16 2.31
C ILE A 480 22.39 -18.41 3.40
N THR A 481 22.90 -18.45 4.61
CA THR A 481 22.46 -17.62 5.74
C THR A 481 23.69 -16.94 6.32
N SER A 482 23.77 -15.60 6.22
CA SER A 482 25.03 -14.90 6.51
C SER A 482 24.81 -13.52 7.12
N ALA A 483 25.45 -13.29 8.28
CA ALA A 483 25.60 -11.95 8.87
C ALA A 483 27.01 -11.36 8.58
N SER A 484 27.79 -12.00 7.72
CA SER A 484 29.14 -11.56 7.35
C SER A 484 29.10 -10.31 6.47
N ALA A 485 29.96 -9.36 6.80
CA ALA A 485 30.25 -8.18 5.97
C ALA A 485 31.56 -8.32 5.18
N ALA A 486 32.07 -9.53 5.00
CA ALA A 486 33.32 -9.75 4.29
C ALA A 486 33.24 -9.19 2.85
N GLY A 487 34.14 -8.31 2.51
CA GLY A 487 34.18 -7.63 1.22
C GLY A 487 33.24 -6.43 1.07
N LEU A 488 32.46 -6.09 2.10
CA LEU A 488 31.58 -4.92 2.09
C LEU A 488 32.35 -3.66 2.45
N ILE A 489 32.18 -2.62 1.65
CA ILE A 489 32.56 -1.26 2.03
C ILE A 489 31.34 -0.64 2.68
N MET A 490 31.50 -0.13 3.92
CA MET A 490 30.39 0.48 4.67
C MET A 490 29.73 1.60 3.84
N PRO A 491 28.42 1.52 3.60
CA PRO A 491 27.74 2.51 2.80
C PRO A 491 27.63 3.81 3.59
N PHE A 492 27.91 4.90 2.95
CA PHE A 492 27.70 6.29 3.34
C PHE A 492 27.55 6.58 4.84
N GLY A 493 28.60 7.05 5.45
CA GLY A 493 28.58 7.43 6.86
C GLY A 493 29.99 7.45 7.42
N GLY A 494 30.11 7.63 8.70
CA GLY A 494 31.38 7.69 9.38
C GLY A 494 31.26 7.50 10.89
N THR A 495 32.38 7.52 11.54
CA THR A 495 32.44 7.52 13.00
C THR A 495 33.48 8.54 13.45
N SER A 496 33.16 9.25 14.53
CA SER A 496 34.09 10.16 15.20
C SER A 496 34.82 9.54 16.40
N ASP A 497 34.25 8.47 16.94
CA ASP A 497 34.72 7.78 18.14
C ASP A 497 35.19 6.34 17.87
N GLY A 498 35.02 5.83 16.65
CA GLY A 498 35.36 4.46 16.26
C GLY A 498 34.37 3.41 16.74
N ILE A 499 33.31 3.80 17.44
CA ILE A 499 32.31 2.90 18.06
C ILE A 499 30.91 3.22 17.55
N THR A 500 30.59 4.48 17.38
CA THR A 500 29.27 4.94 16.91
C THR A 500 29.36 5.29 15.45
N TYR A 501 28.66 4.52 14.62
CA TYR A 501 28.50 4.80 13.20
C TYR A 501 27.33 5.78 13.01
N GLN A 502 27.55 6.82 12.24
CA GLN A 502 26.53 7.77 11.83
C GLN A 502 26.25 7.57 10.35
N GLY A 503 25.04 7.15 10.00
CA GLY A 503 24.57 7.04 8.63
C GLY A 503 24.42 8.41 7.94
N ALA A 504 24.29 8.42 6.62
CA ALA A 504 24.10 9.65 5.85
C ALA A 504 22.77 10.36 6.18
N ASP A 505 21.79 9.64 6.68
CA ASP A 505 20.49 10.12 7.17
C ASP A 505 20.51 10.63 8.61
N GLY A 506 21.68 10.59 9.26
CA GLY A 506 21.86 10.98 10.66
C GLY A 506 21.58 9.86 11.67
N THR A 507 21.18 8.67 11.23
CA THR A 507 20.96 7.52 12.11
C THR A 507 22.27 7.12 12.81
N LEU A 508 22.20 6.96 14.13
CA LEU A 508 23.34 6.52 14.95
C LEU A 508 23.20 5.03 15.26
N LEU A 509 24.24 4.26 14.98
CA LEU A 509 24.33 2.82 15.25
C LEU A 509 25.57 2.54 16.11
N ASN A 510 25.35 1.89 17.24
CA ASN A 510 26.46 1.46 18.10
C ASN A 510 27.11 0.21 17.48
N LEU A 511 28.42 0.23 17.28
CA LEU A 511 29.20 -0.85 16.70
C LEU A 511 29.84 -1.76 17.76
N ALA A 512 29.70 -1.43 19.05
CA ALA A 512 30.26 -2.21 20.17
C ALA A 512 29.30 -3.28 20.67
#